data_dc35625e3ec123c2a3496c8dfbc00d43
#
_entry.id   dc35625e3ec123c2a3496c8dfbc00d43
#
_cell.length_a   1.000
_cell.length_b   1.000
_cell.length_c   1.000
_cell.angle_alpha   90.00
_cell.angle_beta   90.00
_cell.angle_gamma   90.00
#
_symmetry.space_group_name_H-M   'P 1'
#
loop_
_entity.id
_entity.type
_entity.pdbx_description
1 polymer ?
#
loop_
_entity_poly.entity_id
_entity_poly.type
_entity_poly.pdbx_seq_one_letter_code
_entity_poly.pdbx_strand_id
1 'polypeptide(L)'
;MATTPSLSSASPATALAPFEARLGTPGSPTALRVMLLGSGELGKEVILALQRFGVEVIAVDRYAHAPGQQVAHRAHVVAMTDKEVLRAVIEQERPHIIVPEIEAIATDLLVELEAAGKVRV
;
A
#
# COMPACT_ATOMS: atom_id res chain seq x y z
N MET A 1 12.36 -8.36 -29.03
CA MET A 1 12.71 -8.36 -28.57
C MET A 1 13.07 -7.97 -27.78
N ALA A 2 12.89 -7.87 -27.41
CA ALA A 2 13.21 -7.57 -26.65
C ALA A 2 13.52 -7.23 -25.80
N THR A 3 13.52 -7.23 -25.61
CA THR A 3 13.88 -7.06 -24.81
C THR A 3 14.10 -6.89 -23.83
N THR A 4 14.00 -7.04 -23.69
CA THR A 4 14.15 -6.96 -22.77
C THR A 4 14.74 -7.04 -22.01
N PRO A 5 14.91 -7.20 -21.86
CA PRO A 5 15.44 -7.54 -21.02
C PRO A 5 16.08 -6.94 -20.22
N SER A 6 16.49 -6.44 -20.46
CA SER A 6 17.19 -5.83 -19.79
C SER A 6 16.73 -5.40 -18.69
N LEU A 7 15.93 -5.33 -18.65
CA LEU A 7 15.45 -4.81 -17.69
C LEU A 7 15.57 -5.53 -16.63
N SER A 8 15.36 -6.27 -16.80
CA SER A 8 15.36 -7.05 -15.90
C SER A 8 16.42 -7.11 -15.13
N SER A 9 17.03 -7.18 -15.59
CA SER A 9 18.04 -7.37 -14.95
C SER A 9 18.14 -6.52 -14.01
N ALA A 10 17.74 -5.85 -14.27
CA ALA A 10 18.05 -4.98 -13.62
C ALA A 10 17.82 -5.01 -12.38
N SER A 11 17.43 -5.44 -12.05
CA SER A 11 17.42 -5.07 -11.02
C SER A 11 16.75 -5.39 -10.03
N PRO A 12 17.15 -5.73 -9.42
CA PRO A 12 16.68 -6.13 -8.28
C PRO A 12 16.20 -5.06 -7.49
N ALA A 13 16.88 -4.22 -7.49
CA ALA A 13 16.59 -3.18 -6.75
C ALA A 13 15.29 -2.80 -6.96
N THR A 14 14.94 -3.16 -7.95
CA THR A 14 13.79 -2.83 -8.32
C THR A 14 12.81 -3.53 -7.60
N ALA A 15 13.10 -4.10 -6.58
CA ALA A 15 12.11 -4.75 -5.82
C ALA A 15 10.94 -3.88 -5.57
N LEU A 16 11.12 -2.61 -5.43
CA LEU A 16 9.99 -1.75 -5.23
C LEU A 16 9.16 -1.63 -6.47
N ALA A 17 9.74 -1.87 -7.56
CA ALA A 17 9.05 -1.80 -8.80
C ALA A 17 8.15 -0.62 -8.93
N PRO A 18 8.45 0.50 -8.34
CA PRO A 18 7.56 1.62 -8.50
C PRO A 18 7.55 2.10 -9.92
N PHE A 19 8.55 1.72 -10.67
CA PHE A 19 8.64 2.20 -12.02
C PHE A 19 7.67 1.51 -12.95
N GLU A 20 7.17 0.36 -12.56
CA GLU A 20 6.22 -0.35 -13.37
C GLU A 20 4.80 -0.02 -12.99
N ALA A 21 4.62 0.67 -11.87
CA ALA A 21 3.29 1.04 -11.43
C ALA A 21 2.82 2.29 -12.18
N ARG A 22 1.57 2.34 -12.49
CA ARG A 22 1.00 3.42 -13.29
C ARG A 22 -0.20 4.04 -12.60
N LEU A 23 -0.36 5.31 -12.82
CA LEU A 23 -1.56 6.00 -12.39
C LEU A 23 -2.67 5.72 -13.42
N GLY A 24 -3.88 5.68 -12.94
CA GLY A 24 -5.03 5.55 -13.82
C GLY A 24 -5.41 4.13 -14.19
N THR A 25 -4.81 3.14 -13.54
CA THR A 25 -5.12 1.74 -13.83
C THR A 25 -5.46 0.94 -12.57
N PRO A 26 -6.31 1.48 -11.67
CA PRO A 26 -6.65 0.73 -10.46
C PRO A 26 -7.32 -0.59 -10.84
N GLY A 27 -7.03 -1.63 -10.08
CA GLY A 27 -7.57 -2.94 -10.35
C GLY A 27 -6.81 -3.74 -11.39
N SER A 28 -5.78 -3.17 -11.99
CA SER A 28 -5.01 -3.86 -13.01
C SER A 28 -3.65 -4.28 -12.47
N PRO A 29 -2.92 -5.14 -13.17
CA PRO A 29 -1.58 -5.52 -12.73
C PRO A 29 -0.59 -4.36 -12.68
N THR A 30 -0.85 -3.27 -13.37
CA THR A 30 0.05 -2.12 -13.37
C THR A 30 -0.37 -1.06 -12.36
N ALA A 31 -1.37 -1.30 -11.55
CA ALA A 31 -1.86 -0.29 -10.61
C ALA A 31 -0.80 0.10 -9.61
N LEU A 32 -0.71 1.39 -9.32
CA LEU A 32 0.05 1.85 -8.16
C LEU A 32 -0.83 1.64 -6.95
N ARG A 33 -0.41 0.83 -6.02
CA ARG A 33 -1.19 0.48 -4.83
C ARG A 33 -0.64 1.21 -3.62
N VAL A 34 -1.53 1.93 -2.94
CA VAL A 34 -1.18 2.65 -1.72
C VAL A 34 -2.05 2.13 -0.59
N MET A 35 -1.44 1.80 0.53
CA MET A 35 -2.15 1.30 1.71
C MET A 35 -2.11 2.37 2.80
N LEU A 36 -3.28 2.70 3.34
CA LEU A 36 -3.39 3.61 4.47
C LEU A 36 -3.55 2.81 5.74
N LEU A 37 -2.73 3.10 6.72
CA LEU A 37 -2.85 2.51 8.06
C LEU A 37 -3.47 3.55 8.97
N GLY A 38 -4.76 3.37 9.23
CA GLY A 38 -5.60 4.36 9.84
C GLY A 38 -6.46 4.99 8.76
N SER A 39 -7.78 4.86 8.88
CA SER A 39 -8.69 5.22 7.80
C SER A 39 -9.88 6.00 8.33
N GLY A 40 -9.64 6.94 9.23
CA GLY A 40 -10.67 7.81 9.77
C GLY A 40 -11.05 8.91 8.79
N GLU A 41 -11.50 10.02 9.33
CA GLU A 41 -11.97 11.13 8.49
C GLU A 41 -10.86 11.71 7.63
N LEU A 42 -9.69 11.94 8.20
CA LEU A 42 -8.57 12.44 7.42
C LEU A 42 -8.13 11.40 6.41
N GLY A 43 -8.09 10.15 6.82
CA GLY A 43 -7.75 9.07 5.90
C GLY A 43 -8.67 9.02 4.71
N LYS A 44 -9.97 9.25 4.93
CA LYS A 44 -10.92 9.28 3.83
C LYS A 44 -10.55 10.38 2.83
N GLU A 45 -10.17 11.57 3.31
CA GLU A 45 -9.79 12.65 2.40
C GLU A 45 -8.55 12.29 1.59
N VAL A 46 -7.58 11.66 2.23
CA VAL A 46 -6.38 11.22 1.54
C VAL A 46 -6.72 10.19 0.46
N ILE A 47 -7.60 9.25 0.79
CA ILE A 47 -8.01 8.22 -0.17
C ILE A 47 -8.67 8.84 -1.38
N LEU A 48 -9.59 9.78 -1.15
CA LEU A 48 -10.28 10.42 -2.27
C LEU A 48 -9.30 11.17 -3.16
N ALA A 49 -8.32 11.86 -2.55
CA ALA A 49 -7.31 12.57 -3.33
C ALA A 49 -6.47 11.62 -4.15
N LEU A 50 -6.07 10.49 -3.57
CA LEU A 50 -5.30 9.49 -4.30
C LEU A 50 -6.10 8.90 -5.46
N GLN A 51 -7.38 8.66 -5.24
CA GLN A 51 -8.22 8.11 -6.29
C GLN A 51 -8.39 9.08 -7.46
N ARG A 52 -8.32 10.37 -7.20
CA ARG A 52 -8.35 11.35 -8.29
C ARG A 52 -7.17 11.20 -9.22
N PHE A 53 -6.05 10.68 -8.72
CA PHE A 53 -4.88 10.42 -9.55
C PHE A 53 -4.89 9.00 -10.13
N GLY A 54 -5.97 8.25 -9.91
CA GLY A 54 -6.02 6.90 -10.43
C GLY A 54 -5.18 5.91 -9.65
N VAL A 55 -5.03 6.11 -8.35
CA VAL A 55 -4.29 5.21 -7.47
C VAL A 55 -5.24 4.18 -6.88
N GLU A 56 -4.78 2.95 -6.79
CA GLU A 56 -5.55 1.89 -6.14
C GLU A 56 -5.26 1.95 -4.65
N VAL A 57 -6.29 2.08 -3.83
CA VAL A 57 -6.11 2.33 -2.40
C VAL A 57 -6.69 1.22 -1.56
N ILE A 58 -5.90 0.78 -0.58
CA ILE A 58 -6.30 -0.21 0.42
C ILE A 58 -6.35 0.50 1.76
N ALA A 59 -7.47 0.42 2.45
CA ALA A 59 -7.67 1.09 3.75
C ALA A 59 -7.65 0.06 4.87
N VAL A 60 -6.83 0.32 5.88
CA VAL A 60 -6.71 -0.58 7.03
C VAL A 60 -7.05 0.19 8.29
N ASP A 61 -7.88 -0.39 9.14
CA ASP A 61 -8.13 0.17 10.45
C ASP A 61 -8.51 -0.94 11.41
N ARG A 62 -8.60 -0.62 12.70
CA ARG A 62 -8.88 -1.63 13.72
C ARG A 62 -10.38 -1.87 13.91
N TYR A 63 -11.23 -1.09 13.28
CA TYR A 63 -12.68 -1.28 13.40
C TYR A 63 -13.30 -1.25 12.00
N ALA A 64 -14.48 -1.85 11.90
CA ALA A 64 -15.15 -1.97 10.62
C ALA A 64 -15.87 -0.67 10.25
N HIS A 65 -15.98 -0.46 8.96
CA HIS A 65 -16.74 0.67 8.40
C HIS A 65 -16.17 2.02 8.79
N ALA A 66 -14.84 2.09 8.98
CA ALA A 66 -14.18 3.38 9.16
C ALA A 66 -14.43 4.25 7.93
N PRO A 67 -14.45 5.57 8.08
CA PRO A 67 -14.76 6.46 6.95
C PRO A 67 -13.96 6.15 5.69
N GLY A 68 -12.67 5.95 5.82
CA GLY A 68 -11.83 5.66 4.65
C GLY A 68 -12.12 4.30 4.05
N GLN A 69 -12.50 3.32 4.87
CA GLN A 69 -12.81 2.00 4.36
C GLN A 69 -14.03 2.01 3.44
N GLN A 70 -14.91 2.97 3.62
CA GLN A 70 -16.14 3.04 2.84
C GLN A 70 -15.89 3.52 1.41
N VAL A 71 -14.75 4.14 1.15
CA VAL A 71 -14.44 4.68 -0.18
C VAL A 71 -13.23 4.04 -0.82
N ALA A 72 -12.47 3.23 -0.10
CA ALA A 72 -11.28 2.57 -0.65
C ALA A 72 -11.68 1.44 -1.60
N HIS A 73 -10.74 1.01 -2.41
CA HIS A 73 -10.97 -0.13 -3.29
C HIS A 73 -11.09 -1.42 -2.50
N ARG A 74 -10.31 -1.56 -1.42
CA ARG A 74 -10.38 -2.70 -0.51
C ARG A 74 -10.14 -2.23 0.90
N ALA A 75 -10.66 -2.98 1.87
CA ALA A 75 -10.54 -2.62 3.27
C ALA A 75 -10.20 -3.84 4.12
N HIS A 76 -9.41 -3.62 5.16
CA HIS A 76 -9.07 -4.66 6.11
C HIS A 76 -9.30 -4.14 7.52
N VAL A 77 -9.82 -5.01 8.38
CA VAL A 77 -10.03 -4.68 9.79
C VAL A 77 -9.10 -5.57 10.59
N VAL A 78 -8.02 -5.00 11.10
CA VAL A 78 -7.02 -5.76 11.84
C VAL A 78 -6.42 -4.90 12.95
N ALA A 79 -5.81 -5.56 13.93
CA ALA A 79 -5.07 -4.87 14.97
C ALA A 79 -3.70 -4.49 14.39
N MET A 80 -3.56 -3.24 14.01
CA MET A 80 -2.34 -2.77 13.34
C MET A 80 -1.13 -2.73 14.26
N THR A 81 -1.32 -2.89 15.57
CA THR A 81 -0.21 -3.02 16.51
C THR A 81 0.33 -4.45 16.58
N ASP A 82 -0.39 -5.40 15.99
CA ASP A 82 0.05 -6.80 15.95
C ASP A 82 0.89 -6.98 14.70
N LYS A 83 2.18 -7.17 14.90
CA LYS A 83 3.15 -7.22 13.81
C LYS A 83 2.84 -8.33 12.81
N GLU A 84 2.46 -9.50 13.28
CA GLU A 84 2.25 -10.62 12.36
C GLU A 84 0.95 -10.46 11.57
N VAL A 85 -0.07 -9.92 12.20
CA VAL A 85 -1.33 -9.68 11.51
C VAL A 85 -1.14 -8.61 10.44
N LEU A 86 -0.43 -7.54 10.77
CA LEU A 86 -0.18 -6.48 9.81
C LEU A 86 0.71 -6.98 8.67
N ARG A 87 1.72 -7.80 8.99
CA ARG A 87 2.57 -8.38 7.95
C ARG A 87 1.75 -9.18 6.95
N ALA A 88 0.80 -9.98 7.44
CA ALA A 88 -0.01 -10.79 6.56
C ALA A 88 -0.84 -9.95 5.59
N VAL A 89 -1.40 -8.84 6.07
CA VAL A 89 -2.18 -7.95 5.21
C VAL A 89 -1.28 -7.30 4.15
N ILE A 90 -0.10 -6.85 4.57
CA ILE A 90 0.84 -6.22 3.63
C ILE A 90 1.28 -7.23 2.57
N GLU A 91 1.57 -8.46 2.97
CA GLU A 91 2.00 -9.47 2.00
C GLU A 91 0.87 -9.87 1.05
N GLN A 92 -0.36 -9.85 1.53
CA GLN A 92 -1.49 -10.16 0.69
C GLN A 92 -1.74 -9.06 -0.33
N GLU A 93 -1.68 -7.81 0.08
CA GLU A 93 -2.03 -6.69 -0.78
C GLU A 93 -0.85 -6.17 -1.61
N ARG A 94 0.37 -6.36 -1.13
CA ARG A 94 1.58 -5.95 -1.83
C ARG A 94 1.54 -4.49 -2.26
N PRO A 95 1.35 -3.57 -1.34
CA PRO A 95 1.33 -2.16 -1.69
C PRO A 95 2.72 -1.67 -2.08
N HIS A 96 2.76 -0.66 -2.92
CA HIS A 96 4.03 -0.01 -3.26
C HIS A 96 4.39 1.02 -2.20
N ILE A 97 3.37 1.68 -1.64
CA ILE A 97 3.56 2.74 -0.65
C ILE A 97 2.61 2.48 0.51
N ILE A 98 3.11 2.67 1.72
CA ILE A 98 2.30 2.60 2.94
C ILE A 98 2.31 3.97 3.57
N VAL A 99 1.14 4.47 3.91
CA VAL A 99 0.97 5.77 4.55
C VAL A 99 0.43 5.54 5.96
N PRO A 100 1.27 5.68 7.00
CA PRO A 100 0.78 5.60 8.38
C PRO A 100 0.08 6.90 8.71
N GLU A 101 -1.17 6.80 9.11
CA GLU A 101 -1.97 7.98 9.41
C GLU A 101 -2.22 8.10 10.90
N ILE A 102 -2.03 7.01 11.66
CA ILE A 102 -2.17 7.01 13.11
C ILE A 102 -0.92 6.42 13.73
N GLU A 103 -0.81 6.53 15.05
CA GLU A 103 0.41 6.12 15.76
C GLU A 103 0.35 4.68 16.26
N ALA A 104 -0.84 4.12 16.42
CA ALA A 104 -1.00 2.78 16.97
C ALA A 104 -0.76 1.73 15.89
N ILE A 105 0.50 1.60 15.50
CA ILE A 105 0.92 0.73 14.40
C ILE A 105 2.22 0.04 14.80
N ALA A 106 2.43 -1.16 14.28
CA ALA A 106 3.70 -1.87 14.47
C ALA A 106 4.77 -1.22 13.57
N THR A 107 5.29 -0.08 14.00
CA THR A 107 6.21 0.70 13.19
C THR A 107 7.52 -0.02 12.92
N ASP A 108 7.97 -0.89 13.83
CA ASP A 108 9.19 -1.66 13.60
C ASP A 108 9.06 -2.56 12.38
N LEU A 109 7.87 -3.09 12.11
CA LEU A 109 7.63 -3.87 10.91
C LEU A 109 7.81 -3.02 9.67
N LEU A 110 7.29 -1.78 9.69
CA LEU A 110 7.38 -0.90 8.54
C LEU A 110 8.85 -0.53 8.25
N VAL A 111 9.62 -0.28 9.30
CA VAL A 111 11.05 -0.01 9.15
C VAL A 111 11.75 -1.21 8.52
N GLU A 112 11.41 -2.40 8.99
CA GLU A 112 12.00 -3.63 8.46
C GLU A 112 11.67 -3.81 6.97
N LEU A 113 10.43 -3.60 6.60
CA LEU A 113 10.01 -3.79 5.21
C LEU A 113 10.61 -2.75 4.28
N GLU A 114 10.70 -1.51 4.75
CA GLU A 114 11.30 -0.46 3.94
C GLU A 114 12.79 -0.70 3.76
N ALA A 115 13.47 -1.12 4.82
CA ALA A 115 14.89 -1.44 4.74
C ALA A 115 15.16 -2.62 3.79
N ALA A 116 14.20 -3.53 3.69
CA ALA A 116 14.32 -4.66 2.79
C ALA A 116 13.94 -4.31 1.34
N GLY A 117 13.53 -3.08 1.09
CA GLY A 117 13.17 -2.64 -0.25
C GLY A 117 11.82 -3.15 -0.72
N LYS A 118 10.96 -3.56 0.21
CA LYS A 118 9.67 -4.15 -0.18
C LYS A 118 8.57 -3.12 -0.35
N VAL A 119 8.65 -2.02 0.37
CA VAL A 119 7.65 -0.95 0.30
C VAL A 119 8.34 0.38 0.56
N ARG A 120 7.64 1.45 0.28
CA ARG A 120 8.00 2.79 0.77
C ARG A 120 7.03 3.18 1.84
N VAL A 121 7.55 3.80 2.88
CA VAL A 121 6.71 4.26 3.99
C VAL A 121 6.82 5.76 4.14
#